data_079d9b09447e08839dcc4fe8c0faf784
#
_entry.id   079d9b09447e08839dcc4fe8c0faf784
#
_cell.length_a   1.000
_cell.length_b   1.000
_cell.length_c   1.000
_cell.angle_alpha   90.00
_cell.angle_beta   90.00
_cell.angle_gamma   90.00
#
_symmetry.space_group_name_H-M   'P 1'
#
loop_
_entity.id
_entity.type
_entity.pdbx_description
1 polymer ?
#
loop_
_entity_poly.entity_id
_entity_poly.type
_entity_poly.pdbx_seq_one_letter_code
_entity_poly.pdbx_strand_id
1 'polypeptide(L)'
;MKIGILSQDIRLYSTKRLYETAIERGHDTEVVSYLRCYMNIAKAKPRIFSAGRELNFDSVIPRIAATWTFYGAAVVRQFELMGSISANSSAGISRSRDKLRALQLIGNTGVEMPVTGYVHFSRDVESVLKSVGAVSYTHLTLPTKRIV
;
A
#
# COMPACT_ATOMS: atom_id res chain seq x y z
N MET A 1 20.53 -13.69 -0.47
CA MET A 1 19.05 -13.77 -0.50
C MET A 1 18.59 -13.31 -1.85
N LYS A 2 17.50 -13.90 -2.35
CA LYS A 2 16.86 -13.45 -3.57
C LYS A 2 15.73 -12.46 -3.24
N ILE A 3 15.88 -11.22 -3.67
CA ILE A 3 14.98 -10.11 -3.31
C ILE A 3 14.19 -9.65 -4.54
N GLY A 4 12.87 -9.61 -4.42
CA GLY A 4 11.98 -9.03 -5.43
C GLY A 4 11.54 -7.61 -5.06
N ILE A 5 11.89 -6.60 -5.85
CA ILE A 5 11.35 -5.24 -5.68
C ILE A 5 10.11 -5.11 -6.56
N LEU A 6 8.94 -5.06 -5.93
CA LEU A 6 7.66 -4.96 -6.62
C LEU A 6 7.36 -3.50 -6.96
N SER A 7 7.69 -3.06 -8.16
CA SER A 7 7.54 -1.66 -8.61
C SER A 7 6.95 -1.61 -10.02
N GLN A 8 6.36 -0.49 -10.39
CA GLN A 8 5.89 -0.27 -11.77
C GLN A 8 7.05 -0.05 -12.75
N ASP A 9 8.09 0.65 -12.30
CA ASP A 9 9.19 1.06 -13.16
C ASP A 9 10.51 1.11 -12.37
N ILE A 10 11.55 0.49 -12.90
CA ILE A 10 12.91 0.51 -12.33
C ILE A 10 13.54 1.91 -12.41
N ARG A 11 13.11 2.77 -13.34
CA ARG A 11 13.63 4.13 -13.52
C ARG A 11 13.22 5.08 -12.41
N LEU A 12 12.23 4.74 -11.61
CA LEU A 12 11.85 5.54 -10.44
C LEU A 12 13.02 5.61 -9.46
N TYR A 13 13.42 6.82 -9.07
CA TYR A 13 14.59 7.07 -8.23
C TYR A 13 14.65 6.14 -7.01
N SER A 14 13.56 6.03 -6.25
CA SER A 14 13.53 5.19 -5.05
C SER A 14 13.62 3.69 -5.35
N THR A 15 13.09 3.23 -6.48
CA THR A 15 13.21 1.83 -6.91
C THR A 15 14.65 1.53 -7.31
N LYS A 16 15.26 2.43 -8.10
CA LYS A 16 16.65 2.31 -8.51
C LYS A 16 17.60 2.27 -7.31
N ARG A 17 17.43 3.18 -6.35
CA ARG A 17 18.27 3.20 -5.12
C ARG A 17 18.14 1.93 -4.30
N LEU A 18 16.93 1.40 -4.14
CA LEU A 18 16.73 0.13 -3.44
C LEU A 18 17.42 -1.03 -4.17
N TYR A 19 17.32 -1.06 -5.50
CA TYR A 19 17.97 -2.08 -6.31
C TYR A 19 19.51 -2.01 -6.18
N GLU A 20 20.10 -0.83 -6.40
CA GLU A 20 21.55 -0.61 -6.30
C GLU A 20 22.06 -1.01 -4.90
N THR A 21 21.40 -0.55 -3.84
CA THR A 21 21.81 -0.86 -2.47
C THR A 21 21.69 -2.35 -2.15
N ALA A 22 20.70 -3.04 -2.69
CA ALA A 22 20.56 -4.48 -2.49
C ALA A 22 21.69 -5.25 -3.18
N ILE A 23 22.07 -4.86 -4.40
CA ILE A 23 23.23 -5.44 -5.13
C ILE A 23 24.52 -5.15 -4.38
N GLU A 24 24.77 -3.90 -3.95
CA GLU A 24 25.97 -3.53 -3.17
C GLU A 24 26.13 -4.36 -1.90
N ARG A 25 25.01 -4.80 -1.31
CA ARG A 25 24.97 -5.67 -0.12
C ARG A 25 25.07 -7.16 -0.46
N GLY A 26 25.30 -7.53 -1.70
CA GLY A 26 25.49 -8.92 -2.14
C GLY A 26 24.19 -9.73 -2.25
N HIS A 27 23.05 -9.09 -2.47
CA HIS A 27 21.79 -9.79 -2.69
C HIS A 27 21.52 -10.00 -4.18
N ASP A 28 20.97 -11.17 -4.54
CA ASP A 28 20.40 -11.42 -5.86
C ASP A 28 19.06 -10.68 -5.93
N THR A 29 18.99 -9.60 -6.73
CA THR A 29 17.88 -8.66 -6.70
C THR A 29 17.28 -8.45 -8.07
N GLU A 30 15.96 -8.52 -8.14
CA GLU A 30 15.21 -8.28 -9.37
C GLU A 30 14.08 -7.26 -9.13
N VAL A 31 13.89 -6.34 -10.09
CA VAL A 31 12.73 -5.44 -10.10
C VAL A 31 11.64 -6.05 -10.97
N VAL A 32 10.49 -6.28 -10.37
CA VAL A 32 9.34 -6.89 -11.04
C VAL A 32 8.16 -5.91 -11.07
N SER A 33 7.58 -5.71 -12.26
CA SER A 33 6.32 -4.97 -12.36
C SER A 33 5.18 -5.81 -11.81
N TYR A 34 4.69 -5.41 -10.63
CA TYR A 34 3.57 -6.13 -10.00
C TYR A 34 2.29 -6.10 -10.86
N LEU A 35 2.13 -5.14 -11.76
CA LEU A 35 1.00 -5.06 -12.69
C LEU A 35 1.06 -6.13 -13.80
N ARG A 36 2.23 -6.71 -14.05
CA ARG A 36 2.43 -7.81 -15.01
C ARG A 36 2.47 -9.17 -14.34
N CYS A 37 2.33 -9.22 -13.04
CA CYS A 37 2.20 -10.48 -12.32
C CYS A 37 0.80 -11.05 -12.50
N TYR A 38 0.72 -12.36 -12.59
CA TYR A 38 -0.55 -13.09 -12.45
C TYR A 38 -0.35 -14.23 -11.48
N MET A 39 -1.43 -14.58 -10.79
CA MET A 39 -1.42 -15.49 -9.66
C MET A 39 -2.20 -16.75 -9.99
N ASN A 40 -1.66 -17.89 -9.62
CA ASN A 40 -2.39 -19.15 -9.59
C ASN A 40 -2.77 -19.46 -8.15
N ILE A 41 -4.08 -19.45 -7.88
CA ILE A 41 -4.64 -19.70 -6.55
C ILE A 41 -5.12 -21.16 -6.55
N ALA A 42 -4.26 -22.06 -6.11
CA ALA A 42 -4.55 -23.47 -5.99
C ALA A 42 -4.38 -23.95 -4.55
N LYS A 43 -5.09 -25.02 -4.17
CA LYS A 43 -5.00 -25.62 -2.84
C LYS A 43 -3.55 -25.98 -2.51
N ALA A 44 -3.01 -25.43 -1.43
CA ALA A 44 -1.68 -25.67 -0.87
C ALA A 44 -0.46 -25.40 -1.80
N LYS A 45 -0.66 -24.79 -2.96
CA LYS A 45 0.43 -24.43 -3.89
C LYS A 45 0.18 -23.07 -4.53
N PRO A 46 0.21 -21.97 -3.75
CA PRO A 46 0.13 -20.63 -4.34
C PRO A 46 1.35 -20.40 -5.23
N ARG A 47 1.13 -19.85 -6.43
CA ARG A 47 2.19 -19.49 -7.38
C ARG A 47 1.95 -18.14 -7.96
N ILE A 48 3.02 -17.49 -8.38
CA ILE A 48 2.97 -16.20 -9.06
C ILE A 48 3.91 -16.22 -10.26
N PHE A 49 3.48 -15.58 -11.33
CA PHE A 49 4.19 -15.56 -12.61
C PHE A 49 4.28 -14.13 -13.13
N SER A 50 5.33 -13.87 -13.91
CA SER A 50 5.45 -12.68 -14.74
C SER A 50 6.10 -13.07 -16.05
N ALA A 51 5.52 -12.63 -17.18
CA ALA A 51 5.98 -12.96 -18.52
C ALA A 51 6.22 -14.47 -18.75
N GLY A 52 5.34 -15.31 -18.24
CA GLY A 52 5.43 -16.79 -18.36
C GLY A 52 6.42 -17.45 -17.41
N ARG A 53 7.21 -16.71 -16.66
CA ARG A 53 8.19 -17.21 -15.69
C ARG A 53 7.60 -17.22 -14.29
N GLU A 54 7.75 -18.33 -13.58
CA GLU A 54 7.42 -18.43 -12.16
C GLU A 54 8.39 -17.59 -11.33
N LEU A 55 7.86 -16.79 -10.42
CA LEU A 55 8.62 -15.95 -9.53
C LEU A 55 8.74 -16.61 -8.15
N ASN A 56 9.97 -16.64 -7.64
CA ASN A 56 10.25 -17.13 -6.30
C ASN A 56 11.32 -16.22 -5.67
N PHE A 57 10.98 -15.58 -4.54
CA PHE A 57 11.85 -14.68 -3.80
C PHE A 57 11.85 -15.06 -2.32
N ASP A 58 13.01 -14.96 -1.68
CA ASP A 58 13.12 -15.08 -0.22
C ASP A 58 12.43 -13.91 0.47
N SER A 59 12.53 -12.72 -0.15
CA SER A 59 11.93 -11.49 0.38
C SER A 59 11.43 -10.60 -0.75
N VAL A 60 10.38 -9.82 -0.46
CA VAL A 60 9.84 -8.82 -1.37
C VAL A 60 9.79 -7.43 -0.73
N ILE A 61 10.11 -6.41 -1.52
CA ILE A 61 10.01 -5.00 -1.14
C ILE A 61 8.90 -4.35 -1.97
N PRO A 62 7.71 -4.15 -1.39
CA PRO A 62 6.59 -3.55 -2.10
C PRO A 62 6.78 -2.05 -2.32
N ARG A 63 6.66 -1.61 -3.58
CA ARG A 63 6.60 -0.22 -4.02
C ARG A 63 5.29 0.01 -4.78
N ILE A 64 4.19 -0.19 -4.07
CA ILE A 64 2.84 -0.19 -4.65
C ILE A 64 2.29 1.24 -4.73
N ALA A 65 1.90 1.67 -5.93
CA ALA A 65 1.24 2.96 -6.13
C ALA A 65 -0.19 2.97 -5.53
N ALA A 66 -0.64 4.15 -5.09
CA ALA A 66 -1.94 4.29 -4.43
C ALA A 66 -3.11 3.82 -5.30
N THR A 67 -3.08 4.14 -6.59
CA THR A 67 -4.11 3.76 -7.58
C THR A 67 -4.24 2.24 -7.77
N TRP A 68 -3.20 1.48 -7.47
CA TRP A 68 -3.15 0.04 -7.68
C TRP A 68 -3.07 -0.76 -6.38
N THR A 69 -3.51 -0.14 -5.28
CA THR A 69 -3.42 -0.75 -3.94
C THR A 69 -4.07 -2.12 -3.88
N PHE A 70 -5.27 -2.29 -4.42
CA PHE A 70 -5.99 -3.56 -4.38
C PHE A 70 -5.17 -4.70 -5.02
N TYR A 71 -4.75 -4.51 -6.27
CA TYR A 71 -4.01 -5.54 -6.99
C TYR A 71 -2.59 -5.73 -6.44
N GLY A 72 -1.90 -4.63 -6.14
CA GLY A 72 -0.56 -4.68 -5.56
C GLY A 72 -0.52 -5.39 -4.21
N ALA A 73 -1.50 -5.13 -3.33
CA ALA A 73 -1.62 -5.84 -2.06
C ALA A 73 -1.94 -7.33 -2.26
N ALA A 74 -2.73 -7.69 -3.28
CA ALA A 74 -3.00 -9.08 -3.61
C ALA A 74 -1.72 -9.81 -4.07
N VAL A 75 -0.89 -9.16 -4.89
CA VAL A 75 0.42 -9.71 -5.32
C VAL A 75 1.34 -9.91 -4.10
N VAL A 76 1.42 -8.93 -3.21
CA VAL A 76 2.21 -9.07 -1.97
C VAL A 76 1.72 -10.22 -1.13
N ARG A 77 0.40 -10.34 -0.92
CA ARG A 77 -0.20 -11.45 -0.17
C ARG A 77 0.11 -12.80 -0.78
N GLN A 78 0.14 -12.89 -2.10
CA GLN A 78 0.51 -14.13 -2.77
C GLN A 78 1.95 -14.55 -2.45
N PHE A 79 2.91 -13.61 -2.44
CA PHE A 79 4.27 -13.88 -2.01
C PHE A 79 4.34 -14.27 -0.53
N GLU A 80 3.58 -13.61 0.34
CA GLU A 80 3.48 -13.99 1.77
C GLU A 80 2.97 -15.44 1.93
N LEU A 81 1.96 -15.83 1.15
CA LEU A 81 1.44 -17.21 1.14
C LEU A 81 2.43 -18.24 0.59
N MET A 82 3.36 -17.82 -0.27
CA MET A 82 4.47 -18.62 -0.75
C MET A 82 5.64 -18.71 0.24
N GLY A 83 5.56 -18.01 1.37
CA GLY A 83 6.60 -18.00 2.41
C GLY A 83 7.64 -16.89 2.26
N SER A 84 7.50 -15.98 1.29
CA SER A 84 8.39 -14.82 1.17
C SER A 84 8.18 -13.83 2.32
N ILE A 85 9.26 -13.28 2.84
CA ILE A 85 9.20 -12.19 3.82
C ILE A 85 8.90 -10.88 3.08
N SER A 86 7.85 -10.17 3.48
CA SER A 86 7.55 -8.87 2.92
C SER A 86 7.99 -7.72 3.84
N ALA A 87 8.71 -6.74 3.29
CA ALA A 87 9.12 -5.55 4.04
C ALA A 87 7.91 -4.74 4.57
N ASN A 88 6.81 -4.75 3.84
CA ASN A 88 5.52 -4.20 4.26
C ASN A 88 4.44 -5.25 3.99
N SER A 89 3.73 -5.69 5.01
CA SER A 89 2.71 -6.72 4.84
C SER A 89 1.55 -6.23 3.95
N SER A 90 0.95 -7.14 3.21
CA SER A 90 -0.22 -6.87 2.39
C SER A 90 -1.37 -6.27 3.20
N ALA A 91 -1.56 -6.74 4.43
CA ALA A 91 -2.53 -6.20 5.38
C ALA A 91 -2.17 -4.76 5.80
N GLY A 92 -0.90 -4.49 6.08
CA GLY A 92 -0.40 -3.15 6.42
C GLY A 92 -0.60 -2.16 5.28
N ILE A 93 -0.26 -2.56 4.05
CA ILE A 93 -0.49 -1.75 2.85
C ILE A 93 -1.98 -1.41 2.69
N SER A 94 -2.87 -2.39 2.80
CA SER A 94 -4.31 -2.18 2.67
C SER A 94 -4.89 -1.28 3.76
N ARG A 95 -4.47 -1.46 5.01
CA ARG A 95 -4.90 -0.65 6.15
C ARG A 95 -4.43 0.80 6.06
N SER A 96 -3.17 1.02 5.69
CA SER A 96 -2.60 2.37 5.57
C SER A 96 -3.19 3.18 4.42
N ARG A 97 -3.74 2.52 3.40
CA ARG A 97 -4.38 3.18 2.25
C ARG A 97 -5.83 3.57 2.52
N ASP A 98 -6.49 2.91 3.43
CA ASP A 98 -7.81 3.27 3.92
C ASP A 98 -7.63 4.27 5.07
N LYS A 99 -7.78 5.57 4.75
CA LYS A 99 -7.55 6.66 5.71
C LYS A 99 -8.45 6.55 6.93
N LEU A 100 -9.72 6.22 6.73
CA LEU A 100 -10.67 6.11 7.84
C LEU A 100 -10.27 4.96 8.76
N ARG A 101 -10.01 3.79 8.20
CA ARG A 101 -9.54 2.63 8.95
C ARG A 101 -8.20 2.88 9.65
N ALA A 102 -7.27 3.58 8.99
CA ALA A 102 -5.98 3.93 9.60
C ALA A 102 -6.19 4.81 10.84
N LEU A 103 -7.03 5.85 10.74
CA LEU A 103 -7.36 6.72 11.87
C LEU A 103 -8.04 5.97 13.02
N GLN A 104 -9.00 5.10 12.70
CA GLN A 104 -9.68 4.26 13.71
C GLN A 104 -8.70 3.33 14.44
N LEU A 105 -7.74 2.73 13.70
CA LEU A 105 -6.72 1.86 14.29
C LEU A 105 -5.75 2.66 15.18
N ILE A 106 -5.29 3.82 14.72
CA ILE A 106 -4.39 4.71 15.49
C ILE A 106 -5.09 5.20 16.76
N GLY A 107 -6.33 5.67 16.65
CA GLY A 107 -7.11 6.13 17.79
C GLY A 107 -7.30 5.07 18.92
N ASN A 108 -7.17 3.79 18.54
CA ASN A 108 -7.28 2.69 19.50
C ASN A 108 -5.93 2.29 20.14
N THR A 109 -4.83 2.96 19.79
CA THR A 109 -3.48 2.65 20.32
C THR A 109 -3.06 3.52 21.49
N GLY A 110 -3.86 4.51 21.87
CA GLY A 110 -3.50 5.49 22.92
C GLY A 110 -2.54 6.59 22.47
N VAL A 111 -2.19 6.63 21.18
CA VAL A 111 -1.41 7.74 20.60
C VAL A 111 -2.30 8.98 20.50
N GLU A 112 -1.79 10.12 20.98
CA GLU A 112 -2.49 11.39 20.83
C GLU A 112 -2.71 11.74 19.35
N MET A 113 -3.95 12.07 19.02
CA MET A 113 -4.33 12.49 17.69
C MET A 113 -5.42 13.57 17.75
N PRO A 114 -5.49 14.46 16.76
CA PRO A 114 -6.59 15.41 16.67
C PRO A 114 -7.94 14.70 16.60
N VAL A 115 -8.93 15.28 17.26
CA VAL A 115 -10.31 14.78 17.12
C VAL A 115 -10.72 14.87 15.66
N THR A 116 -11.05 13.74 15.07
CA THR A 116 -11.34 13.63 13.65
C THR A 116 -12.77 13.14 13.45
N GLY A 117 -13.56 13.93 12.73
CA GLY A 117 -14.92 13.58 12.37
C GLY A 117 -15.02 13.12 10.92
N TYR A 118 -15.89 12.16 10.66
CA TYR A 118 -16.20 11.69 9.32
C TYR A 118 -17.71 11.57 9.15
N VAL A 119 -18.23 12.07 8.04
CA VAL A 119 -19.66 12.00 7.71
C VAL A 119 -19.86 11.52 6.28
N HIS A 120 -20.96 10.83 6.06
CA HIS A 120 -21.38 10.42 4.73
C HIS A 120 -22.31 11.44 4.07
N PHE A 121 -23.23 12.03 4.86
CA PHE A 121 -24.19 13.00 4.35
C PHE A 121 -23.82 14.43 4.73
N SER A 122 -23.97 15.37 3.81
CA SER A 122 -23.68 16.79 4.03
C SER A 122 -24.52 17.42 5.16
N ARG A 123 -25.74 16.95 5.39
CA ARG A 123 -26.60 17.41 6.49
C ARG A 123 -26.03 17.18 7.88
N ASP A 124 -25.11 16.23 8.03
CA ASP A 124 -24.53 15.84 9.33
C ASP A 124 -23.23 16.61 9.63
N VAL A 125 -22.73 17.39 8.66
CA VAL A 125 -21.46 18.14 8.77
C VAL A 125 -21.47 19.09 9.95
N GLU A 126 -22.56 19.83 10.17
CA GLU A 126 -22.67 20.81 11.26
C GLU A 126 -22.53 20.13 12.65
N SER A 127 -23.15 18.98 12.83
CA SER A 127 -23.07 18.20 14.06
C SER A 127 -21.63 17.74 14.35
N VAL A 128 -20.93 17.29 13.31
CA VAL A 128 -19.52 16.86 13.43
C VAL A 128 -18.62 18.05 13.70
N LEU A 129 -18.80 19.18 13.04
CA LEU A 129 -18.03 20.39 13.31
C LEU A 129 -18.11 20.82 14.76
N LYS A 130 -19.30 20.75 15.36
CA LYS A 130 -19.50 21.02 16.80
C LYS A 130 -18.75 20.00 17.67
N SER A 131 -18.76 18.74 17.31
CA SER A 131 -18.11 17.68 18.10
C SER A 131 -16.58 17.71 18.06
N VAL A 132 -15.99 18.14 16.93
CA VAL A 132 -14.52 18.23 16.78
C VAL A 132 -13.95 19.56 17.29
N GLY A 133 -14.79 20.51 17.73
CA GLY A 133 -14.36 21.85 18.19
C GLY A 133 -13.70 22.64 17.06
N ALA A 134 -14.14 22.47 15.84
CA ALA A 134 -13.51 23.04 14.67
C ALA A 134 -13.57 24.57 14.69
N VAL A 135 -12.43 25.21 14.53
CA VAL A 135 -12.26 26.65 14.67
C VAL A 135 -12.12 27.37 13.34
N SER A 136 -11.82 26.68 12.26
CA SER A 136 -11.57 27.34 10.97
C SER A 136 -12.11 26.55 9.80
N TYR A 137 -12.96 27.19 9.04
CA TYR A 137 -13.68 26.62 7.90
C TYR A 137 -13.22 27.15 6.56
N THR A 138 -12.33 28.10 6.56
CA THR A 138 -11.84 28.74 5.33
C THR A 138 -11.14 27.77 4.40
N HIS A 139 -10.67 26.64 4.92
CA HIS A 139 -10.05 25.59 4.12
C HIS A 139 -11.02 24.49 3.68
N LEU A 140 -12.24 24.48 4.20
CA LEU A 140 -13.29 23.57 3.78
C LEU A 140 -13.94 23.98 2.47
N THR A 141 -13.71 25.20 2.05
CA THR A 141 -14.09 25.71 0.74
C THR A 141 -13.01 25.49 -0.31
N LEU A 142 -12.12 24.52 -0.11
CA LEU A 142 -11.33 24.04 -1.23
C LEU A 142 -12.31 23.69 -2.33
N PRO A 143 -12.25 24.38 -3.48
CA PRO A 143 -13.10 24.02 -4.59
C PRO A 143 -12.71 22.60 -4.95
N THR A 144 -13.53 21.65 -4.59
CA THR A 144 -13.58 20.38 -5.28
C THR A 144 -14.01 20.71 -6.70
N LYS A 145 -13.12 21.28 -7.47
CA LYS A 145 -13.26 21.27 -8.89
C LYS A 145 -13.28 19.80 -9.26
N ARG A 146 -14.46 19.32 -9.40
CA ARG A 146 -14.74 18.10 -10.13
C ARG A 146 -14.05 18.25 -11.47
N ILE A 147 -12.93 17.59 -11.60
CA ILE A 147 -12.35 17.39 -12.92
C ILE A 147 -13.24 16.32 -13.55
N VAL A 148 -14.03 16.77 -14.48
CA VAL A 148 -14.82 15.92 -15.37
C VAL A 148 -13.86 15.18 -16.28
#